data_2ced4f31bf48f07092342b3290873384
#
_entry.id   2ced4f31bf48f07092342b3290873384
#
_cell.length_a   1.000
_cell.length_b   1.000
_cell.length_c   1.000
_cell.angle_alpha   90.00
_cell.angle_beta   90.00
_cell.angle_gamma   90.00
#
_symmetry.space_group_name_H-M   'P 1'
#
loop_
_entity.id
_entity.type
_entity.pdbx_description
1 polymer ?
#
loop_
_entity_poly.entity_id
_entity_poly.type
_entity_poly.pdbx_seq_one_letter_code
_entity_poly.pdbx_strand_id
1 'polypeptide(L)'
;DSSMVLVALKEGLAETAKQEAALQRGINWCLGMQSKNGGFASFDKDNTKEWLNAIPFGDLKALVDPPTEDITARILEMMGAFGHGLDHPAADRALAFLRRTQHPEGPWWGRWGVNYLYGTWSVLVALERIGEDMSRPYVQRAVNWIKSHQNPDGGWGEVCESYRHTELMGQGPSTASQ
;
A
#
# COMPACT_ATOMS: atom_id res chain seq x y z
N ASP A 1 -3.26 4.77 -8.99
CA ASP A 1 -3.07 6.14 -9.51
C ASP A 1 -4.12 7.11 -8.97
N SER A 2 -5.45 6.79 -9.03
CA SER A 2 -6.51 7.73 -8.65
C SER A 2 -6.36 8.32 -7.25
N SER A 3 -6.00 7.52 -6.25
CA SER A 3 -5.80 7.98 -4.87
C SER A 3 -4.67 9.02 -4.75
N MET A 4 -3.55 8.80 -5.43
CA MET A 4 -2.41 9.71 -5.40
C MET A 4 -2.68 11.01 -6.16
N VAL A 5 -3.43 10.92 -7.27
CA VAL A 5 -3.89 12.13 -7.99
C VAL A 5 -4.82 12.97 -7.11
N LEU A 6 -5.72 12.33 -6.36
CA LEU A 6 -6.61 13.04 -5.42
C LEU A 6 -5.82 13.76 -4.32
N VAL A 7 -4.82 13.11 -3.74
CA VAL A 7 -3.94 13.73 -2.73
C VAL A 7 -3.20 14.94 -3.33
N ALA A 8 -2.57 14.77 -4.49
CA ALA A 8 -1.86 15.85 -5.17
C ALA A 8 -2.77 17.04 -5.52
N LEU A 9 -3.98 16.78 -5.99
CA LEU A 9 -4.96 17.83 -6.29
C LEU A 9 -5.41 18.57 -5.03
N LYS A 10 -5.61 17.87 -3.92
CA LYS A 10 -5.96 18.49 -2.64
C LYS A 10 -4.85 19.42 -2.13
N GLU A 11 -3.60 18.98 -2.22
CA GLU A 11 -2.45 19.73 -1.72
C GLU A 11 -2.06 20.91 -2.64
N GLY A 12 -2.35 20.83 -3.94
CA GLY A 12 -1.87 21.77 -4.96
C GLY A 12 -2.90 22.77 -5.50
N LEU A 13 -4.19 22.65 -5.17
CA LEU A 13 -5.24 23.48 -5.75
C LEU A 13 -5.92 24.39 -4.72
N ALA A 14 -6.26 25.61 -5.15
CA ALA A 14 -7.18 26.46 -4.41
C ALA A 14 -8.59 25.84 -4.38
N GLU A 15 -9.19 25.75 -3.22
CA GLU A 15 -10.49 25.10 -3.02
C GLU A 15 -11.62 25.92 -3.65
N THR A 16 -12.22 25.38 -4.69
CA THR A 16 -13.49 25.86 -5.22
C THR A 16 -14.58 24.79 -5.03
N ALA A 17 -15.83 25.17 -4.84
CA ALA A 17 -16.92 24.21 -4.66
C ALA A 17 -17.03 23.18 -5.79
N LYS A 18 -16.66 23.55 -7.02
CA LYS A 18 -16.65 22.63 -8.17
C LYS A 18 -15.52 21.59 -8.04
N GLN A 19 -14.36 22.00 -7.57
CA GLN A 19 -13.21 21.10 -7.34
C GLN A 19 -13.49 20.17 -6.18
N GLU A 20 -14.02 20.67 -5.07
CA GLU A 20 -14.40 19.87 -3.91
C GLU A 20 -15.41 18.76 -4.30
N ALA A 21 -16.45 19.09 -5.06
CA ALA A 21 -17.41 18.12 -5.57
C ALA A 21 -16.75 17.06 -6.50
N ALA A 22 -15.73 17.44 -7.28
CA ALA A 22 -14.99 16.51 -8.13
C ALA A 22 -14.10 15.59 -7.29
N LEU A 23 -13.38 16.11 -6.30
CA LEU A 23 -12.57 15.33 -5.37
C LEU A 23 -13.43 14.34 -4.59
N GLN A 24 -14.59 14.76 -4.09
CA GLN A 24 -15.50 13.88 -3.37
C GLN A 24 -16.02 12.71 -4.22
N ARG A 25 -16.32 12.95 -5.51
CA ARG A 25 -16.68 11.85 -6.42
C ARG A 25 -15.51 10.87 -6.62
N GLY A 26 -14.28 11.38 -6.74
CA GLY A 26 -13.08 10.55 -6.85
C GLY A 26 -12.85 9.70 -5.60
N ILE A 27 -13.00 10.27 -4.41
CA ILE A 27 -12.91 9.56 -3.13
C ILE A 27 -13.96 8.44 -3.08
N ASN A 28 -15.22 8.77 -3.37
CA ASN A 28 -16.30 7.80 -3.34
C ASN A 28 -16.07 6.65 -4.32
N TRP A 29 -15.50 6.95 -5.50
CA TRP A 29 -15.12 5.93 -6.46
C TRP A 29 -14.01 5.02 -5.91
N CYS A 30 -12.94 5.59 -5.36
CA CYS A 30 -11.86 4.82 -4.73
C CYS A 30 -12.39 3.91 -3.61
N LEU A 31 -13.21 4.45 -2.70
CA LEU A 31 -13.77 3.68 -1.60
C LEU A 31 -14.74 2.57 -2.08
N GLY A 32 -15.48 2.81 -3.16
CA GLY A 32 -16.33 1.83 -3.82
C GLY A 32 -15.58 0.61 -4.38
N MET A 33 -14.28 0.73 -4.58
CA MET A 33 -13.41 -0.35 -5.07
C MET A 33 -12.89 -1.28 -3.96
N GLN A 34 -13.27 -1.07 -2.70
CA GLN A 34 -12.85 -1.95 -1.61
C GLN A 34 -13.38 -3.37 -1.80
N SER A 35 -12.50 -4.35 -1.78
CA SER A 35 -12.83 -5.77 -1.83
C SER A 35 -13.41 -6.28 -0.52
N LYS A 36 -14.12 -7.41 -0.55
CA LYS A 36 -14.75 -8.03 0.61
C LYS A 36 -13.76 -8.41 1.71
N ASN A 37 -12.50 -8.71 1.34
CA ASN A 37 -11.43 -8.99 2.29
C ASN A 37 -10.87 -7.74 2.98
N GLY A 38 -11.35 -6.54 2.64
CA GLY A 38 -10.94 -5.26 3.20
C GLY A 38 -9.81 -4.55 2.44
N GLY A 39 -9.08 -5.24 1.59
CA GLY A 39 -8.01 -4.65 0.78
C GLY A 39 -8.50 -3.98 -0.50
N PHE A 40 -7.58 -3.35 -1.20
CA PHE A 40 -7.82 -2.69 -2.49
C PHE A 40 -6.87 -3.24 -3.55
N ALA A 41 -7.38 -3.40 -4.77
CA ALA A 41 -6.64 -3.81 -5.95
C ALA A 41 -6.50 -2.65 -6.93
N SER A 42 -5.65 -2.81 -7.96
CA SER A 42 -5.36 -1.73 -8.90
C SER A 42 -6.46 -1.48 -9.92
N PHE A 43 -7.17 -2.52 -10.35
CA PHE A 43 -8.09 -2.43 -11.49
C PHE A 43 -9.55 -2.67 -11.12
N ASP A 44 -9.84 -3.75 -10.39
CA ASP A 44 -11.21 -4.13 -10.02
C ASP A 44 -11.25 -4.75 -8.62
N LYS A 45 -12.45 -4.84 -8.04
CA LYS A 45 -12.64 -5.41 -6.72
C LYS A 45 -13.06 -6.89 -6.81
N ASP A 46 -12.73 -7.65 -5.77
CA ASP A 46 -13.10 -9.06 -5.61
C ASP A 46 -12.55 -10.00 -6.71
N ASN A 47 -11.55 -9.55 -7.47
CA ASN A 47 -10.89 -10.37 -8.48
C ASN A 47 -9.74 -11.17 -7.85
N THR A 48 -10.10 -12.22 -7.11
CA THR A 48 -9.17 -13.01 -6.26
C THR A 48 -8.92 -14.41 -6.77
N LYS A 49 -9.29 -14.73 -8.03
CA LYS A 49 -9.08 -16.06 -8.61
C LYS A 49 -7.64 -16.23 -9.10
N GLU A 50 -6.69 -16.19 -8.18
CA GLU A 50 -5.24 -16.19 -8.45
C GLU A 50 -4.75 -17.38 -9.27
N TRP A 51 -5.48 -18.51 -9.27
CA TRP A 51 -5.17 -19.65 -10.13
C TRP A 51 -5.17 -19.30 -11.63
N LEU A 52 -5.89 -18.23 -12.03
CA LEU A 52 -5.85 -17.71 -13.40
C LEU A 52 -4.48 -17.13 -13.76
N ASN A 53 -3.70 -16.67 -12.80
CA ASN A 53 -2.34 -16.18 -13.01
C ASN A 53 -1.34 -17.30 -13.37
N ALA A 54 -1.73 -18.57 -13.21
CA ALA A 54 -0.94 -19.71 -13.66
C ALA A 54 -1.11 -20.02 -15.16
N ILE A 55 -2.05 -19.35 -15.85
CA ILE A 55 -2.28 -19.51 -17.28
C ILE A 55 -1.11 -18.90 -18.05
N PRO A 56 -0.48 -19.64 -19.01
CA PRO A 56 0.77 -19.22 -19.64
C PRO A 56 0.66 -18.01 -20.59
N PHE A 57 -0.53 -17.47 -20.78
CA PHE A 57 -0.80 -16.30 -21.64
C PHE A 57 -0.93 -14.99 -20.87
N GLY A 58 -0.84 -15.00 -19.54
CA GLY A 58 -0.88 -13.77 -18.73
C GLY A 58 0.51 -13.17 -18.59
N ASP A 59 0.74 -11.96 -19.11
CA ASP A 59 1.95 -11.20 -18.85
C ASP A 59 2.15 -11.01 -17.33
N LEU A 60 3.37 -11.22 -16.86
CA LEU A 60 3.77 -10.99 -15.47
C LEU A 60 2.91 -11.70 -14.40
N LYS A 61 2.19 -12.77 -14.77
CA LYS A 61 1.19 -13.41 -13.91
C LYS A 61 0.13 -12.42 -13.41
N ALA A 62 -0.26 -11.47 -14.26
CA ALA A 62 -1.16 -10.37 -13.92
C ALA A 62 -2.52 -10.46 -14.65
N LEU A 63 -2.99 -11.67 -14.94
CA LEU A 63 -4.33 -11.88 -15.51
C LEU A 63 -5.43 -11.47 -14.51
N VAL A 64 -5.18 -11.66 -13.22
CA VAL A 64 -5.97 -11.12 -12.13
C VAL A 64 -5.07 -10.33 -11.19
N ASP A 65 -5.61 -9.25 -10.64
CA ASP A 65 -4.94 -8.36 -9.72
C ASP A 65 -5.68 -8.36 -8.37
N PRO A 66 -5.27 -9.23 -7.43
CA PRO A 66 -5.89 -9.30 -6.12
C PRO A 66 -5.54 -8.04 -5.30
N PRO A 67 -6.28 -7.76 -4.22
CA PRO A 67 -5.92 -6.71 -3.27
C PRO A 67 -4.52 -6.93 -2.71
N THR A 68 -3.73 -5.84 -2.69
CA THR A 68 -2.35 -5.83 -2.20
C THR A 68 -2.14 -4.78 -1.12
N GLU A 69 -1.06 -4.94 -0.36
CA GLU A 69 -0.76 -4.10 0.79
C GLU A 69 -0.40 -2.68 0.37
N ASP A 70 0.39 -2.52 -0.69
CA ASP A 70 0.81 -1.24 -1.24
C ASP A 70 -0.38 -0.41 -1.78
N ILE A 71 -1.29 -1.02 -2.55
CA ILE A 71 -2.49 -0.33 -3.04
C ILE A 71 -3.44 0.01 -1.89
N THR A 72 -3.62 -0.92 -0.94
CA THR A 72 -4.44 -0.67 0.25
C THR A 72 -3.87 0.48 1.08
N ALA A 73 -2.54 0.55 1.23
CA ALA A 73 -1.85 1.65 1.88
C ALA A 73 -2.12 2.99 1.18
N ARG A 74 -2.02 3.04 -0.16
CA ARG A 74 -2.30 4.27 -0.92
C ARG A 74 -3.72 4.80 -0.74
N ILE A 75 -4.69 3.91 -0.56
CA ILE A 75 -6.07 4.33 -0.26
C ILE A 75 -6.19 4.86 1.17
N LEU A 76 -5.56 4.21 2.16
CA LEU A 76 -5.53 4.71 3.54
C LEU A 76 -4.83 6.07 3.64
N GLU A 77 -3.71 6.26 2.94
CA GLU A 77 -3.01 7.53 2.85
C GLU A 77 -3.91 8.64 2.31
N MET A 78 -4.63 8.37 1.21
CA MET A 78 -5.64 9.28 0.66
C MET A 78 -6.72 9.58 1.70
N MET A 79 -7.28 8.57 2.36
CA MET A 79 -8.32 8.76 3.37
C MET A 79 -7.86 9.71 4.48
N GLY A 80 -6.65 9.50 5.02
CA GLY A 80 -6.07 10.38 6.03
C GLY A 80 -5.85 11.80 5.52
N ALA A 81 -5.38 11.97 4.28
CA ALA A 81 -5.22 13.28 3.66
C ALA A 81 -6.55 14.05 3.55
N PHE A 82 -7.67 13.36 3.38
CA PHE A 82 -9.00 13.95 3.32
C PHE A 82 -9.72 14.00 4.68
N GLY A 83 -9.01 13.75 5.78
CA GLY A 83 -9.54 13.89 7.14
C GLY A 83 -10.41 12.73 7.61
N HIS A 84 -10.42 11.61 6.90
CA HIS A 84 -11.00 10.37 7.41
C HIS A 84 -10.06 9.75 8.44
N GLY A 85 -10.62 9.19 9.51
CA GLY A 85 -9.88 8.54 10.58
C GLY A 85 -10.15 7.04 10.68
N LEU A 86 -9.67 6.46 11.78
CA LEU A 86 -9.81 5.04 12.11
C LEU A 86 -11.26 4.58 12.31
N ASP A 87 -12.17 5.50 12.63
CA ASP A 87 -13.60 5.28 12.81
C ASP A 87 -14.35 5.05 11.48
N HIS A 88 -13.71 5.36 10.34
CA HIS A 88 -14.33 5.13 9.05
C HIS A 88 -14.36 3.62 8.71
N PRO A 89 -15.55 3.05 8.35
CA PRO A 89 -15.68 1.60 8.15
C PRO A 89 -14.74 1.00 7.09
N ALA A 90 -14.39 1.78 6.04
CA ALA A 90 -13.44 1.33 5.03
C ALA A 90 -12.00 1.31 5.57
N ALA A 91 -11.63 2.26 6.43
CA ALA A 91 -10.32 2.30 7.08
C ALA A 91 -10.15 1.10 8.03
N ASP A 92 -11.14 0.82 8.87
CA ASP A 92 -11.10 -0.33 9.78
C ASP A 92 -10.88 -1.66 9.04
N ARG A 93 -11.63 -1.90 7.95
CA ARG A 93 -11.46 -3.11 7.13
C ARG A 93 -10.08 -3.15 6.43
N ALA A 94 -9.58 -2.01 5.95
CA ALA A 94 -8.26 -1.93 5.32
C ALA A 94 -7.13 -2.20 6.34
N LEU A 95 -7.25 -1.66 7.54
CA LEU A 95 -6.31 -1.96 8.64
C LEU A 95 -6.34 -3.43 9.04
N ALA A 96 -7.53 -4.03 9.12
CA ALA A 96 -7.67 -5.46 9.38
C ALA A 96 -7.00 -6.30 8.27
N PHE A 97 -7.12 -5.87 7.01
CA PHE A 97 -6.39 -6.49 5.89
C PHE A 97 -4.88 -6.40 6.10
N LEU A 98 -4.33 -5.20 6.30
CA LEU A 98 -2.90 -4.99 6.49
C LEU A 98 -2.32 -5.76 7.69
N ARG A 99 -3.04 -5.79 8.84
CA ARG A 99 -2.59 -6.56 10.01
C ARG A 99 -2.53 -8.07 9.74
N ARG A 100 -3.45 -8.59 8.93
CA ARG A 100 -3.51 -10.01 8.59
C ARG A 100 -2.44 -10.42 7.58
N THR A 101 -2.06 -9.53 6.66
CA THR A 101 -1.12 -9.82 5.57
C THR A 101 0.32 -9.46 5.91
N GLN A 102 0.57 -8.85 7.08
CA GLN A 102 1.93 -8.56 7.52
C GLN A 102 2.77 -9.82 7.63
N HIS A 103 3.96 -9.81 7.04
CA HIS A 103 4.92 -10.90 7.21
C HIS A 103 5.33 -11.04 8.68
N PRO A 104 5.57 -12.27 9.20
CA PRO A 104 5.95 -12.49 10.62
C PRO A 104 7.15 -11.66 11.08
N GLU A 105 8.13 -11.43 10.21
CA GLU A 105 9.31 -10.59 10.48
C GLU A 105 9.03 -9.09 10.49
N GLY A 106 7.87 -8.66 10.02
CA GLY A 106 7.43 -7.27 10.11
C GLY A 106 7.11 -6.55 8.81
N PRO A 107 7.72 -6.87 7.66
CA PRO A 107 7.46 -6.14 6.42
C PRO A 107 6.12 -6.49 5.78
N TRP A 108 5.73 -5.67 4.80
CA TRP A 108 4.63 -5.94 3.88
C TRP A 108 5.15 -6.08 2.46
N TRP A 109 4.51 -6.96 1.71
CA TRP A 109 4.80 -7.17 0.30
C TRP A 109 4.26 -6.02 -0.56
N GLY A 110 5.01 -5.64 -1.60
CA GLY A 110 4.62 -4.61 -2.56
C GLY A 110 4.58 -5.17 -3.98
N ARG A 111 3.46 -4.98 -4.67
CA ARG A 111 3.27 -5.46 -6.03
C ARG A 111 3.83 -4.49 -7.08
N TRP A 112 3.65 -3.19 -6.85
CA TRP A 112 3.90 -2.14 -7.83
C TRP A 112 5.23 -1.41 -7.62
N GLY A 113 6.07 -1.93 -6.77
CA GLY A 113 7.44 -1.50 -6.52
C GLY A 113 8.22 -2.64 -5.87
N VAL A 114 9.55 -2.62 -5.96
CA VAL A 114 10.41 -3.66 -5.42
C VAL A 114 10.70 -3.38 -3.96
N ASN A 115 10.43 -4.29 -3.20
CA ASN A 115 9.33 -5.23 -2.99
C ASN A 115 8.84 -5.03 -1.56
N TYR A 116 9.52 -5.67 -0.56
CA TYR A 116 9.16 -5.53 0.84
C TYR A 116 9.56 -4.17 1.43
N LEU A 117 10.66 -3.55 0.98
CA LEU A 117 10.99 -2.18 1.37
C LEU A 117 9.91 -1.22 0.90
N TYR A 118 9.53 -1.31 -0.38
CA TYR A 118 8.48 -0.47 -0.98
C TYR A 118 7.13 -0.67 -0.31
N GLY A 119 6.68 -1.92 -0.14
CA GLY A 119 5.41 -2.23 0.53
C GLY A 119 5.38 -1.73 1.97
N THR A 120 6.48 -1.93 2.70
CA THR A 120 6.55 -1.56 4.12
C THR A 120 6.55 -0.05 4.33
N TRP A 121 7.34 0.73 3.59
CA TRP A 121 7.31 2.18 3.77
C TRP A 121 5.96 2.77 3.35
N SER A 122 5.34 2.23 2.28
CA SER A 122 4.01 2.66 1.86
C SER A 122 2.97 2.45 2.95
N VAL A 123 2.99 1.29 3.62
CA VAL A 123 2.08 1.00 4.73
C VAL A 123 2.37 1.90 5.94
N LEU A 124 3.63 2.09 6.31
CA LEU A 124 3.98 2.92 7.47
C LEU A 124 3.52 4.38 7.30
N VAL A 125 3.71 4.96 6.11
CA VAL A 125 3.21 6.30 5.78
C VAL A 125 1.68 6.38 5.87
N ALA A 126 1.01 5.36 5.35
CA ALA A 126 -0.45 5.30 5.39
C ALA A 126 -1.00 5.16 6.82
N LEU A 127 -0.34 4.35 7.67
CA LEU A 127 -0.73 4.18 9.07
C LEU A 127 -0.60 5.48 9.86
N GLU A 128 0.50 6.20 9.67
CA GLU A 128 0.70 7.51 10.30
C GLU A 128 -0.39 8.50 9.83
N ARG A 129 -0.62 8.58 8.53
CA ARG A 129 -1.56 9.56 7.95
C ARG A 129 -3.02 9.31 8.31
N ILE A 130 -3.43 8.04 8.50
CA ILE A 130 -4.78 7.68 8.96
C ILE A 130 -4.98 7.83 10.47
N GLY A 131 -3.91 8.08 11.22
CA GLY A 131 -3.93 8.27 12.68
C GLY A 131 -3.83 6.98 13.49
N GLU A 132 -3.19 5.93 12.96
CA GLU A 132 -2.90 4.72 13.74
C GLU A 132 -1.87 5.02 14.83
N ASP A 133 -1.99 4.34 15.97
CA ASP A 133 -1.00 4.40 17.02
C ASP A 133 0.31 3.73 16.58
N MET A 134 1.29 4.54 16.23
CA MET A 134 2.59 4.08 15.73
C MET A 134 3.40 3.32 16.78
N SER A 135 3.01 3.33 18.06
CA SER A 135 3.66 2.53 19.11
C SER A 135 3.21 1.06 19.12
N ARG A 136 2.17 0.72 18.36
CA ARG A 136 1.66 -0.65 18.33
C ARG A 136 2.72 -1.67 17.94
N PRO A 137 2.72 -2.87 18.55
CA PRO A 137 3.75 -3.89 18.31
C PRO A 137 3.94 -4.27 16.85
N TYR A 138 2.87 -4.35 16.07
CA TYR A 138 2.95 -4.70 14.64
C TYR A 138 3.60 -3.59 13.82
N VAL A 139 3.36 -2.32 14.15
CA VAL A 139 4.00 -1.16 13.50
C VAL A 139 5.48 -1.13 13.86
N GLN A 140 5.81 -1.30 15.15
CA GLN A 140 7.20 -1.30 15.62
C GLN A 140 8.02 -2.45 15.02
N ARG A 141 7.43 -3.62 14.76
CA ARG A 141 8.12 -4.70 14.05
C ARG A 141 8.56 -4.25 12.66
N ALA A 142 7.67 -3.58 11.91
CA ALA A 142 7.99 -3.07 10.57
C ALA A 142 9.04 -1.98 10.59
N VAL A 143 8.96 -1.04 11.54
CA VAL A 143 9.96 0.02 11.73
C VAL A 143 11.33 -0.58 12.04
N ASN A 144 11.39 -1.56 12.94
CA ASN A 144 12.64 -2.23 13.29
C ASN A 144 13.19 -3.04 12.12
N TRP A 145 12.31 -3.67 11.33
CA TRP A 145 12.72 -4.40 10.13
C TRP A 145 13.37 -3.44 9.11
N ILE A 146 12.76 -2.29 8.79
CA ILE A 146 13.36 -1.29 7.88
C ILE A 146 14.72 -0.83 8.42
N LYS A 147 14.82 -0.51 9.72
CA LYS A 147 16.08 -0.07 10.34
C LYS A 147 17.18 -1.12 10.22
N SER A 148 16.85 -2.40 10.39
CA SER A 148 17.83 -3.49 10.32
C SER A 148 18.32 -3.78 8.91
N HIS A 149 17.64 -3.30 7.88
CA HIS A 149 18.01 -3.45 6.47
C HIS A 149 18.64 -2.20 5.85
N GLN A 150 19.01 -1.21 6.68
CA GLN A 150 19.76 -0.06 6.20
C GLN A 150 21.19 -0.47 5.84
N ASN A 151 21.62 -0.10 4.65
CA ASN A 151 22.97 -0.35 4.17
C ASN A 151 24.01 0.53 4.89
N PRO A 152 25.29 0.12 4.92
CA PRO A 152 26.36 0.90 5.58
C PRO A 152 26.53 2.33 5.02
N ASP A 153 26.12 2.58 3.80
CA ASP A 153 26.14 3.91 3.17
C ASP A 153 24.95 4.80 3.59
N GLY A 154 24.06 4.28 4.43
CA GLY A 154 22.86 4.98 4.92
C GLY A 154 21.62 4.84 4.03
N GLY A 155 21.74 4.21 2.87
CA GLY A 155 20.63 3.97 1.95
C GLY A 155 19.94 2.63 2.17
N TRP A 156 18.96 2.35 1.34
CA TRP A 156 18.25 1.08 1.25
C TRP A 156 18.17 0.63 -0.20
N GLY A 157 18.05 -0.67 -0.41
CA GLY A 157 17.80 -1.24 -1.72
C GLY A 157 17.37 -2.69 -1.62
N GLU A 158 16.59 -3.12 -2.60
CA GLU A 158 16.09 -4.49 -2.66
C GLU A 158 16.18 -5.01 -4.09
N VAL A 159 16.60 -6.27 -4.24
CA VAL A 159 16.70 -6.91 -5.56
C VAL A 159 15.36 -7.54 -5.95
N CYS A 160 15.08 -7.57 -7.27
CA CYS A 160 13.83 -8.15 -7.79
C CYS A 160 13.67 -9.65 -7.45
N GLU A 161 14.75 -10.34 -7.19
CA GLU A 161 14.75 -11.75 -6.79
C GLU A 161 13.98 -11.99 -5.49
N SER A 162 13.81 -10.98 -4.63
CA SER A 162 13.00 -11.05 -3.40
C SER A 162 11.52 -11.41 -3.66
N TYR A 163 11.01 -11.21 -4.88
CA TYR A 163 9.69 -11.71 -5.28
C TYR A 163 9.57 -13.23 -5.30
N ARG A 164 10.69 -13.94 -5.40
CA ARG A 164 10.74 -15.40 -5.46
C ARG A 164 11.47 -16.02 -4.27
N HIS A 165 12.34 -15.25 -3.66
CA HIS A 165 13.28 -15.64 -2.62
C HIS A 165 13.11 -14.72 -1.41
N THR A 166 12.22 -15.12 -0.48
CA THR A 166 11.90 -14.31 0.71
C THR A 166 13.11 -14.09 1.63
N GLU A 167 14.13 -14.96 1.55
CA GLU A 167 15.40 -14.78 2.24
C GLU A 167 16.19 -13.54 1.77
N LEU A 168 15.83 -12.96 0.61
CA LEU A 168 16.42 -11.74 0.05
C LEU A 168 15.61 -10.48 0.35
N MET A 169 14.57 -10.57 1.19
CA MET A 169 13.76 -9.40 1.59
C MET A 169 14.64 -8.28 2.12
N GLY A 170 14.47 -7.08 1.56
CA GLY A 170 15.19 -5.88 1.99
C GLY A 170 16.68 -5.88 1.66
N GLN A 171 17.17 -6.80 0.84
CA GLN A 171 18.58 -6.90 0.50
C GLN A 171 18.85 -6.44 -0.93
N GLY A 172 19.79 -5.52 -1.08
CA GLY A 172 20.23 -5.00 -2.37
C GLY A 172 21.09 -3.75 -2.21
N PRO A 173 21.77 -3.33 -3.28
CA PRO A 173 22.54 -2.09 -3.26
C PRO A 173 21.60 -0.89 -3.05
N SER A 174 22.08 0.14 -2.37
CA SER A 174 21.31 1.36 -2.16
C SER A 174 20.90 1.99 -3.48
N THR A 175 19.62 2.38 -3.58
CA THR A 175 19.06 3.03 -4.76
C THR A 175 18.53 4.42 -4.40
N ALA A 176 18.72 5.39 -5.28
CA ALA A 176 18.30 6.77 -5.06
C ALA A 176 16.79 6.98 -5.28
N SER A 177 16.13 6.04 -5.94
CA SER A 177 14.68 6.09 -6.23
C SER A 177 14.11 4.69 -6.45
N GLN A 178 13.01 4.45 -5.88
CA GLN A 178 12.12 3.35 -6.22
C GLN A 178 10.71 3.85 -6.41
#